data_e2a46ca2784a1e9d543b708e870b1504
#
_entry.id   e2a46ca2784a1e9d543b708e870b1504
#
_cell.length_a   1.000
_cell.length_b   1.000
_cell.length_c   1.000
_cell.angle_alpha   90.00
_cell.angle_beta   90.00
_cell.angle_gamma   90.00
#
_symmetry.space_group_name_H-M   'P 1'
#
loop_
_entity.id
_entity.type
_entity.pdbx_description
1 polymer ?
#
loop_
_entity_poly.entity_id
_entity_poly.type
_entity_poly.pdbx_seq_one_letter_code
_entity_poly.pdbx_strand_id
1 'polypeptide(L)'
;MFQRTGKIIGIDIGHRDIKLVQVRGGFRNPVVEAWALLEKEKVNYEAGRWRPDLAEDLGLAFQINSIKGGNAAVSLPDSMVNLYYRKLPPMPDEELKNAVIWEIRKDLTFPVDDVMIDHLNLGEVSEGSDIMNAYLIAVTRKRPLEDLCRNITDLGVKIKCLEFSTMAQVSCLKVMGEISGTVALVDIGATQTNLVVLKDGKIRFFRVIPSGGDAITETISHSTGLSWWEAEKLKSAGISPEKGGDEQVIRALQQSVESIVDEVYQTFHFYTAERREGGVDRLVISGGGGMMKGIDKFFQDILGMATQVMDPFAKIQISGKVRDPERMVSWGSRVSTALGLTLLE
;
A
#
# COMPACT_ATOMS: atom_id res chain seq x y z
N MET A 1 -17.00 11.40 4.29
CA MET A 1 -17.95 10.44 4.88
C MET A 1 -18.73 9.75 3.77
N PHE A 2 -18.39 8.47 3.49
CA PHE A 2 -19.09 7.68 2.45
C PHE A 2 -20.51 7.34 2.95
N GLN A 3 -21.53 7.59 2.14
CA GLN A 3 -22.93 7.32 2.54
C GLN A 3 -23.13 5.83 2.87
N ARG A 4 -23.75 5.55 4.00
CA ARG A 4 -23.93 4.23 4.66
C ARG A 4 -24.66 3.15 3.84
N THR A 5 -25.18 3.43 2.65
CA THR A 5 -26.11 2.53 1.93
C THR A 5 -25.77 2.28 0.46
N GLY A 6 -24.72 2.92 -0.06
CA GLY A 6 -24.32 2.79 -1.47
C GLY A 6 -23.24 1.73 -1.70
N LYS A 7 -23.08 1.33 -2.96
CA LYS A 7 -21.91 0.58 -3.41
C LYS A 7 -20.76 1.56 -3.64
N ILE A 8 -19.57 1.13 -3.29
CA ILE A 8 -18.33 1.86 -3.56
C ILE A 8 -17.33 0.94 -4.26
N ILE A 9 -16.54 1.49 -5.16
CA ILE A 9 -15.52 0.79 -5.91
C ILE A 9 -14.16 1.29 -5.38
N GLY A 10 -13.33 0.38 -4.93
CA GLY A 10 -11.91 0.63 -4.72
C GLY A 10 -11.15 0.33 -6.01
N ILE A 11 -10.43 1.30 -6.51
CA ILE A 11 -9.60 1.19 -7.71
C ILE A 11 -8.15 1.32 -7.28
N ASP A 12 -7.43 0.22 -7.33
CA ASP A 12 -5.99 0.20 -7.06
C ASP A 12 -5.22 0.04 -8.36
N ILE A 13 -4.45 1.07 -8.70
CA ILE A 13 -3.56 1.07 -9.86
C ILE A 13 -2.15 0.85 -9.35
N GLY A 14 -1.75 -0.42 -9.29
CA GLY A 14 -0.42 -0.82 -8.89
C GLY A 14 0.63 -0.58 -9.99
N HIS A 15 1.84 -1.07 -9.77
CA HIS A 15 2.94 -0.87 -10.72
C HIS A 15 2.67 -1.56 -12.08
N ARG A 16 2.23 -2.84 -12.05
CA ARG A 16 1.92 -3.64 -13.26
C ARG A 16 0.54 -4.27 -13.24
N ASP A 17 -0.31 -3.88 -12.32
CA ASP A 17 -1.67 -4.43 -12.20
C ASP A 17 -2.70 -3.34 -11.94
N ILE A 18 -3.95 -3.68 -12.23
CA ILE A 18 -5.12 -2.88 -11.88
C ILE A 18 -6.05 -3.80 -11.10
N LYS A 19 -6.43 -3.39 -9.91
CA LYS A 19 -7.34 -4.13 -9.04
C LYS A 19 -8.59 -3.31 -8.79
N LEU A 20 -9.74 -3.94 -8.92
CA LEU A 20 -11.03 -3.36 -8.58
C LEU A 20 -11.71 -4.24 -7.53
N VAL A 21 -12.26 -3.63 -6.50
CA VAL A 21 -13.12 -4.31 -5.54
C VAL A 21 -14.37 -3.46 -5.34
N GLN A 22 -15.55 -4.04 -5.53
CA GLN A 22 -16.82 -3.37 -5.25
C GLN A 22 -17.42 -3.91 -3.95
N VAL A 23 -17.69 -3.00 -3.01
CA VAL A 23 -18.23 -3.32 -1.70
C VAL A 23 -19.54 -2.57 -1.48
N ARG A 24 -20.50 -3.20 -0.81
CA ARG A 24 -21.65 -2.55 -0.19
C ARG A 24 -21.59 -2.65 1.32
N GLY A 25 -22.34 -1.79 2.02
CA GLY A 25 -22.46 -1.83 3.49
C GLY A 25 -21.44 -0.98 4.24
N GLY A 26 -20.43 -0.43 3.54
CA GLY A 26 -19.40 0.45 4.11
C GLY A 26 -18.59 -0.20 5.23
N PHE A 27 -17.96 0.59 6.07
CA PHE A 27 -17.02 0.16 7.10
C PHE A 27 -17.60 -0.86 8.12
N ARG A 28 -18.87 -0.72 8.52
CA ARG A 28 -19.44 -1.55 9.61
C ARG A 28 -19.81 -2.98 9.20
N ASN A 29 -20.33 -3.15 8.00
CA ASN A 29 -20.75 -4.46 7.49
C ASN A 29 -20.37 -4.60 6.00
N PRO A 30 -19.08 -4.64 5.70
CA PRO A 30 -18.61 -4.72 4.32
C PRO A 30 -18.96 -6.07 3.71
N VAL A 31 -19.55 -6.04 2.52
CA VAL A 31 -19.82 -7.24 1.71
C VAL A 31 -19.25 -7.00 0.33
N VAL A 32 -18.27 -7.80 -0.08
CA VAL A 32 -17.71 -7.76 -1.43
C VAL A 32 -18.75 -8.30 -2.41
N GLU A 33 -19.03 -7.55 -3.46
CA GLU A 33 -20.00 -7.92 -4.50
C GLU A 33 -19.37 -8.26 -5.85
N ALA A 34 -18.22 -7.66 -6.14
CA ALA A 34 -17.43 -7.95 -7.34
C ALA A 34 -15.95 -7.58 -7.13
N TRP A 35 -15.11 -8.18 -7.93
CA TRP A 35 -13.68 -7.86 -7.97
C TRP A 35 -13.12 -8.09 -9.37
N ALA A 36 -12.03 -7.44 -9.69
CA ALA A 36 -11.26 -7.71 -10.90
C ALA A 36 -9.77 -7.51 -10.62
N LEU A 37 -8.95 -8.28 -11.29
CA LEU A 37 -7.53 -8.12 -11.35
C LEU A 37 -7.07 -8.26 -12.79
N LEU A 38 -6.38 -7.26 -13.29
CA LEU A 38 -5.75 -7.23 -14.59
C LEU A 38 -4.25 -7.04 -14.40
N GLU A 39 -3.46 -8.04 -14.80
CA GLU A 39 -1.99 -7.99 -14.77
C GLU A 39 -1.45 -7.68 -16.16
N LYS A 40 -0.40 -6.87 -16.22
CA LYS A 40 0.29 -6.49 -17.45
C LYS A 40 1.80 -6.55 -17.28
N GLU A 41 2.48 -6.80 -18.37
CA GLU A 41 3.94 -6.74 -18.41
C GLU A 41 4.46 -5.30 -18.30
N LYS A 42 3.73 -4.36 -18.92
CA LYS A 42 4.09 -2.95 -18.91
C LYS A 42 3.71 -2.27 -17.60
N VAL A 43 4.58 -1.40 -17.13
CA VAL A 43 4.29 -0.56 -15.96
C VAL A 43 3.19 0.46 -16.27
N ASN A 44 2.34 0.75 -15.28
CA ASN A 44 1.22 1.65 -15.44
C ASN A 44 1.65 3.13 -15.48
N TYR A 45 2.63 3.50 -14.65
CA TYR A 45 3.13 4.86 -14.52
C TYR A 45 4.65 4.85 -14.37
N GLU A 46 5.35 5.54 -15.28
CA GLU A 46 6.81 5.63 -15.28
C GLU A 46 7.26 6.97 -15.85
N ALA A 47 8.37 7.50 -15.33
CA ALA A 47 8.97 8.77 -15.77
C ALA A 47 7.97 9.94 -15.83
N GLY A 48 6.99 9.95 -14.92
CA GLY A 48 6.00 11.04 -14.83
C GLY A 48 4.85 10.94 -15.83
N ARG A 49 4.64 9.79 -16.48
CA ARG A 49 3.62 9.58 -17.49
C ARG A 49 2.86 8.26 -17.28
N TRP A 50 1.57 8.29 -17.57
CA TRP A 50 0.76 7.09 -17.71
C TRP A 50 1.06 6.40 -19.05
N ARG A 51 1.00 5.07 -19.06
CA ARG A 51 1.08 4.33 -20.32
C ARG A 51 -0.14 4.64 -21.20
N PRO A 52 0.03 4.65 -22.54
CA PRO A 52 -1.03 5.09 -23.45
C PRO A 52 -2.32 4.26 -23.39
N ASP A 53 -2.22 2.96 -23.14
CA ASP A 53 -3.31 1.99 -23.12
C ASP A 53 -3.97 1.81 -21.71
N LEU A 54 -3.63 2.69 -20.74
CA LEU A 54 -4.20 2.61 -19.38
C LEU A 54 -5.73 2.73 -19.37
N ALA A 55 -6.30 3.63 -20.18
CA ALA A 55 -7.75 3.84 -20.24
C ALA A 55 -8.49 2.60 -20.77
N GLU A 56 -7.92 1.91 -21.76
CA GLU A 56 -8.47 0.66 -22.31
C GLU A 56 -8.44 -0.45 -21.25
N ASP A 57 -7.34 -0.57 -20.52
CA ASP A 57 -7.18 -1.58 -19.47
C ASP A 57 -8.06 -1.31 -18.26
N LEU A 58 -8.27 -0.07 -17.87
CA LEU A 58 -9.27 0.30 -16.88
C LEU A 58 -10.67 -0.14 -17.34
N GLY A 59 -11.04 0.16 -18.60
CA GLY A 59 -12.30 -0.29 -19.20
C GLY A 59 -12.44 -1.81 -19.17
N LEU A 60 -11.39 -2.55 -19.55
CA LEU A 60 -11.35 -4.00 -19.49
C LEU A 60 -11.53 -4.52 -18.04
N ALA A 61 -10.84 -3.95 -17.07
CA ALA A 61 -10.97 -4.34 -15.67
C ALA A 61 -12.43 -4.20 -15.17
N PHE A 62 -13.14 -3.14 -15.56
CA PHE A 62 -14.57 -2.96 -15.26
C PHE A 62 -15.45 -4.02 -15.92
N GLN A 63 -15.09 -4.48 -17.13
CA GLN A 63 -15.87 -5.49 -17.87
C GLN A 63 -15.69 -6.91 -17.33
N ILE A 64 -14.52 -7.28 -16.79
CA ILE A 64 -14.18 -8.64 -16.34
C ILE A 64 -15.28 -9.24 -15.45
N ASN A 65 -15.77 -8.49 -14.46
CA ASN A 65 -16.82 -8.93 -13.55
C ASN A 65 -18.06 -8.02 -13.58
N SER A 66 -18.28 -7.34 -14.73
CA SER A 66 -19.45 -6.50 -14.96
C SER A 66 -19.65 -5.43 -13.88
N ILE A 67 -18.54 -4.85 -13.38
CA ILE A 67 -18.56 -3.75 -12.42
C ILE A 67 -19.09 -2.54 -13.15
N LYS A 68 -20.23 -2.02 -12.70
CA LYS A 68 -20.82 -0.80 -13.28
C LYS A 68 -20.18 0.43 -12.65
N GLY A 69 -20.09 1.52 -13.38
CA GLY A 69 -19.67 2.81 -12.86
C GLY A 69 -20.45 3.22 -11.59
N GLY A 70 -19.90 4.11 -10.82
CA GLY A 70 -20.48 4.55 -9.54
C GLY A 70 -19.48 5.37 -8.73
N ASN A 71 -19.68 5.45 -7.41
CA ASN A 71 -18.73 6.10 -6.52
C ASN A 71 -17.48 5.23 -6.35
N ALA A 72 -16.31 5.85 -6.43
CA ALA A 72 -15.04 5.17 -6.24
C ALA A 72 -14.08 5.94 -5.33
N ALA A 73 -13.23 5.19 -4.64
CA ALA A 73 -11.97 5.66 -4.09
C ALA A 73 -10.83 5.04 -4.90
N VAL A 74 -9.78 5.80 -5.14
CA VAL A 74 -8.69 5.41 -6.05
C VAL A 74 -7.37 5.50 -5.31
N SER A 75 -6.52 4.48 -5.42
CA SER A 75 -5.14 4.56 -4.96
C SER A 75 -4.25 5.18 -6.02
N LEU A 76 -3.33 6.01 -5.56
CA LEU A 76 -2.25 6.52 -6.41
C LEU A 76 -1.09 5.52 -6.35
N PRO A 77 -0.46 5.20 -7.50
CA PRO A 77 0.77 4.43 -7.51
C PRO A 77 1.85 5.08 -6.65
N ASP A 78 2.60 4.28 -5.91
CA ASP A 78 3.67 4.78 -5.04
C ASP A 78 4.67 5.66 -5.80
N SER A 79 5.00 5.31 -7.05
CA SER A 79 5.89 6.09 -7.92
C SER A 79 5.35 7.47 -8.32
N MET A 80 4.07 7.73 -8.05
CA MET A 80 3.43 9.02 -8.32
C MET A 80 3.45 9.97 -7.13
N VAL A 81 3.68 9.47 -5.92
CA VAL A 81 3.59 10.23 -4.67
C VAL A 81 4.93 10.29 -3.98
N ASN A 82 5.43 11.49 -3.72
CA ASN A 82 6.57 11.71 -2.85
C ASN A 82 6.08 11.93 -1.42
N LEU A 83 6.64 11.19 -0.47
CA LEU A 83 6.26 11.26 0.92
C LEU A 83 7.41 11.83 1.75
N TYR A 84 7.09 12.84 2.57
CA TYR A 84 8.05 13.52 3.44
C TYR A 84 7.60 13.44 4.88
N TYR A 85 8.50 13.04 5.76
CA TYR A 85 8.30 13.14 7.20
C TYR A 85 8.91 14.45 7.70
N ARG A 86 8.11 15.27 8.40
CA ARG A 86 8.55 16.56 8.96
C ARG A 86 8.02 16.75 10.37
N LYS A 87 8.80 17.47 11.16
CA LYS A 87 8.41 17.93 12.48
C LYS A 87 8.23 19.45 12.42
N LEU A 88 7.06 19.90 12.84
CA LEU A 88 6.73 21.32 12.89
C LEU A 88 6.27 21.68 14.30
N PRO A 89 6.53 22.93 14.77
CA PRO A 89 5.99 23.37 16.03
C PRO A 89 4.45 23.34 16.00
N PRO A 90 3.80 23.19 17.16
CA PRO A 90 2.36 23.33 17.25
C PRO A 90 1.91 24.71 16.72
N MET A 91 0.94 24.70 15.80
CA MET A 91 0.41 25.93 15.19
C MET A 91 -1.06 25.74 14.80
N PRO A 92 -1.82 26.84 14.59
CA PRO A 92 -3.18 26.78 14.07
C PRO A 92 -3.23 26.16 12.66
N ASP A 93 -4.32 25.48 12.32
CA ASP A 93 -4.52 24.83 11.01
C ASP A 93 -4.42 25.82 9.83
N GLU A 94 -4.79 27.07 10.03
CA GLU A 94 -4.69 28.15 9.03
C GLU A 94 -3.22 28.44 8.64
N GLU A 95 -2.30 28.35 9.59
CA GLU A 95 -0.86 28.55 9.38
C GLU A 95 -0.17 27.30 8.86
N LEU A 96 -0.65 26.12 9.28
CA LEU A 96 -0.04 24.82 8.98
C LEU A 96 0.12 24.58 7.47
N LYS A 97 -0.90 24.92 6.68
CA LYS A 97 -0.85 24.75 5.23
C LYS A 97 0.33 25.49 4.60
N ASN A 98 0.56 26.72 5.02
CA ASN A 98 1.66 27.53 4.50
C ASN A 98 3.01 27.02 5.03
N ALA A 99 3.06 26.63 6.30
CA ALA A 99 4.26 26.05 6.91
C ALA A 99 4.68 24.75 6.22
N VAL A 100 3.73 23.86 5.92
CA VAL A 100 3.96 22.62 5.16
C VAL A 100 4.54 22.93 3.77
N ILE A 101 3.94 23.85 3.02
CA ILE A 101 4.41 24.25 1.70
C ILE A 101 5.84 24.82 1.77
N TRP A 102 6.07 25.69 2.75
CA TRP A 102 7.38 26.32 2.93
C TRP A 102 8.46 25.28 3.27
N GLU A 103 8.14 24.33 4.15
CA GLU A 103 9.08 23.31 4.62
C GLU A 103 9.52 22.35 3.51
N ILE A 104 8.60 21.95 2.62
CA ILE A 104 8.93 21.01 1.55
C ILE A 104 9.45 21.68 0.29
N ARG A 105 9.33 23.03 0.17
CA ARG A 105 9.67 23.76 -1.07
C ARG A 105 11.09 23.50 -1.57
N LYS A 106 12.06 23.33 -0.65
CA LYS A 106 13.46 23.03 -0.96
C LYS A 106 13.68 21.64 -1.56
N ASP A 107 12.75 20.70 -1.27
CA ASP A 107 12.83 19.31 -1.72
C ASP A 107 12.06 19.07 -3.02
N LEU A 108 11.26 20.07 -3.46
CA LEU A 108 10.49 19.95 -4.68
C LEU A 108 11.39 20.09 -5.90
N THR A 109 11.24 19.16 -6.84
CA THR A 109 11.87 19.20 -8.17
C THR A 109 11.02 19.93 -9.21
N PHE A 110 9.80 20.36 -8.82
CA PHE A 110 8.84 21.07 -9.67
C PHE A 110 8.32 22.32 -8.95
N PRO A 111 7.80 23.33 -9.69
CA PRO A 111 7.16 24.48 -9.08
C PRO A 111 6.01 24.08 -8.15
N VAL A 112 5.84 24.80 -7.05
CA VAL A 112 4.75 24.54 -6.08
C VAL A 112 3.37 24.58 -6.74
N ASP A 113 3.19 25.43 -7.74
CA ASP A 113 1.93 25.56 -8.49
C ASP A 113 1.59 24.32 -9.33
N ASP A 114 2.59 23.49 -9.67
CA ASP A 114 2.45 22.27 -10.47
C ASP A 114 2.20 21.01 -9.61
N VAL A 115 2.23 21.14 -8.29
CA VAL A 115 2.02 20.00 -7.38
C VAL A 115 0.76 20.15 -6.53
N MET A 116 0.18 19.02 -6.16
CA MET A 116 -0.82 18.90 -5.12
C MET A 116 -0.13 18.40 -3.85
N ILE A 117 -0.46 18.99 -2.72
CA ILE A 117 0.14 18.73 -1.43
C ILE A 117 -0.98 18.46 -0.43
N ASP A 118 -0.84 17.37 0.32
CA ASP A 118 -1.70 17.04 1.45
C ASP A 118 -0.85 16.57 2.63
N HIS A 119 -1.39 16.54 3.83
CA HIS A 119 -0.65 16.15 5.02
C HIS A 119 -1.50 15.42 6.04
N LEU A 120 -0.86 14.52 6.79
CA LEU A 120 -1.44 13.80 7.90
C LEU A 120 -0.65 14.09 9.18
N ASN A 121 -1.33 14.51 10.24
CA ASN A 121 -0.74 14.67 11.55
C ASN A 121 -0.55 13.30 12.23
N LEU A 122 0.69 12.96 12.54
CA LEU A 122 1.09 11.71 13.19
C LEU A 122 1.18 11.85 14.73
N GLY A 123 0.83 13.02 15.26
CA GLY A 123 0.84 13.37 16.67
C GLY A 123 2.16 13.95 17.16
N GLU A 124 2.20 14.22 18.45
CA GLU A 124 3.32 14.87 19.12
C GLU A 124 4.56 13.98 19.17
N VAL A 125 5.73 14.64 19.08
CA VAL A 125 7.07 14.07 19.23
C VAL A 125 7.93 15.06 20.03
N SER A 126 8.91 14.55 20.77
CA SER A 126 9.89 15.38 21.45
C SER A 126 11.08 15.65 20.55
N GLU A 127 11.54 16.89 20.49
CA GLU A 127 12.80 17.27 19.86
C GLU A 127 13.63 18.09 20.86
N GLY A 128 14.57 17.42 21.53
CA GLY A 128 15.25 18.01 22.69
C GLY A 128 14.28 18.27 23.84
N SER A 129 14.14 19.56 24.24
CA SER A 129 13.18 20.03 25.22
C SER A 129 11.81 20.43 24.64
N ASP A 130 11.71 20.52 23.31
CA ASP A 130 10.54 21.07 22.65
C ASP A 130 9.54 19.98 22.25
N ILE A 131 8.25 20.34 22.28
CA ILE A 131 7.19 19.49 21.76
C ILE A 131 6.88 19.95 20.34
N MET A 132 7.00 19.02 19.40
CA MET A 132 6.72 19.20 17.99
C MET A 132 5.54 18.32 17.55
N ASN A 133 4.89 18.63 16.45
CA ASN A 133 3.99 17.72 15.76
C ASN A 133 4.71 17.08 14.58
N ALA A 134 4.61 15.76 14.46
CA ALA A 134 5.11 15.03 13.31
C ALA A 134 4.03 14.98 12.22
N TYR A 135 4.43 15.22 10.98
CA TYR A 135 3.55 15.18 9.80
C TYR A 135 4.12 14.26 8.74
N LEU A 136 3.22 13.49 8.13
CA LEU A 136 3.45 12.86 6.83
C LEU A 136 2.89 13.79 5.76
N ILE A 137 3.73 14.25 4.85
CA ILE A 137 3.34 15.17 3.78
C ILE A 137 3.43 14.41 2.46
N ALA A 138 2.33 14.36 1.74
CA ALA A 138 2.23 13.73 0.43
C ALA A 138 2.24 14.78 -0.67
N VAL A 139 3.05 14.56 -1.69
CA VAL A 139 3.20 15.46 -2.83
C VAL A 139 3.08 14.68 -4.12
N THR A 140 2.20 15.14 -5.01
CA THR A 140 2.06 14.57 -6.36
C THR A 140 1.94 15.67 -7.41
N ARG A 141 2.31 15.37 -8.66
CA ARG A 141 2.16 16.32 -9.77
C ARG A 141 0.70 16.43 -10.19
N LYS A 142 0.20 17.67 -10.38
CA LYS A 142 -1.19 17.95 -10.78
C LYS A 142 -1.56 17.30 -12.09
N ARG A 143 -0.76 17.51 -13.14
CA ARG A 143 -1.10 17.06 -14.49
C ARG A 143 -1.28 15.54 -14.61
N PRO A 144 -0.35 14.68 -14.17
CA PRO A 144 -0.58 13.24 -14.20
C PRO A 144 -1.79 12.81 -13.37
N LEU A 145 -2.05 13.50 -12.25
CA LEU A 145 -3.23 13.23 -11.41
C LEU A 145 -4.53 13.57 -12.14
N GLU A 146 -4.60 14.70 -12.81
CA GLU A 146 -5.75 15.13 -13.62
C GLU A 146 -6.00 14.17 -14.79
N ASP A 147 -4.93 13.71 -15.46
CA ASP A 147 -5.02 12.72 -16.54
C ASP A 147 -5.58 11.39 -16.02
N LEU A 148 -5.13 10.92 -14.86
CA LEU A 148 -5.70 9.73 -14.21
C LEU A 148 -7.19 9.91 -13.89
N CYS A 149 -7.54 11.02 -13.26
CA CYS A 149 -8.92 11.32 -12.89
C CYS A 149 -9.83 11.34 -14.14
N ARG A 150 -9.36 11.90 -15.24
CA ARG A 150 -10.09 11.92 -16.52
C ARG A 150 -10.31 10.50 -17.03
N ASN A 151 -9.26 9.68 -17.13
CA ASN A 151 -9.38 8.30 -17.60
C ASN A 151 -10.40 7.48 -16.79
N ILE A 152 -10.51 7.73 -15.50
CA ILE A 152 -11.47 7.04 -14.62
C ILE A 152 -12.88 7.63 -14.77
N THR A 153 -13.02 8.95 -14.85
CA THR A 153 -14.35 9.59 -14.95
C THR A 153 -15.01 9.35 -16.29
N ASP A 154 -14.24 9.20 -17.38
CA ASP A 154 -14.74 8.85 -18.71
C ASP A 154 -15.38 7.44 -18.74
N LEU A 155 -15.09 6.58 -17.77
CA LEU A 155 -15.76 5.30 -17.57
C LEU A 155 -17.09 5.40 -16.78
N GLY A 156 -17.60 6.60 -16.53
CA GLY A 156 -18.82 6.82 -15.74
C GLY A 156 -18.63 6.64 -14.23
N VAL A 157 -17.40 6.75 -13.76
CA VAL A 157 -17.02 6.62 -12.35
C VAL A 157 -16.92 8.01 -11.70
N LYS A 158 -17.48 8.16 -10.51
CA LYS A 158 -17.39 9.37 -9.69
C LYS A 158 -16.35 9.18 -8.61
N ILE A 159 -15.19 9.77 -8.78
CA ILE A 159 -14.11 9.74 -7.77
C ILE A 159 -14.55 10.54 -6.55
N LYS A 160 -14.47 9.90 -5.38
CA LYS A 160 -14.80 10.48 -4.07
C LYS A 160 -13.58 10.76 -3.22
N CYS A 161 -12.54 9.95 -3.40
CA CYS A 161 -11.30 10.05 -2.64
C CYS A 161 -10.14 9.56 -3.52
N LEU A 162 -9.01 10.20 -3.36
CA LEU A 162 -7.71 9.73 -3.82
C LEU A 162 -6.88 9.43 -2.56
N GLU A 163 -6.27 8.27 -2.51
CA GLU A 163 -5.50 7.84 -1.35
C GLU A 163 -4.24 7.11 -1.80
N PHE A 164 -3.25 6.94 -0.97
CA PHE A 164 -2.13 6.05 -1.30
C PHE A 164 -2.29 4.66 -0.63
N SER A 165 -1.65 3.66 -1.23
CA SER A 165 -1.92 2.23 -1.00
C SER A 165 -1.97 1.85 0.48
N THR A 166 -0.95 2.22 1.24
CA THR A 166 -0.80 1.79 2.63
C THR A 166 -1.87 2.36 3.56
N MET A 167 -2.37 3.60 3.30
CA MET A 167 -3.45 4.18 4.10
C MET A 167 -4.77 3.44 3.87
N ALA A 168 -5.02 3.02 2.64
CA ALA A 168 -6.18 2.16 2.36
C ALA A 168 -6.09 0.83 3.12
N GLN A 169 -4.90 0.22 3.17
CA GLN A 169 -4.68 -1.04 3.90
C GLN A 169 -4.85 -0.88 5.43
N VAL A 170 -4.52 0.28 5.99
CA VAL A 170 -4.83 0.59 7.41
C VAL A 170 -6.33 0.47 7.68
N SER A 171 -7.19 0.85 6.73
CA SER A 171 -8.65 0.67 6.86
C SER A 171 -9.05 -0.81 6.87
N CYS A 172 -8.34 -1.69 6.14
CA CYS A 172 -8.52 -3.13 6.26
C CYS A 172 -8.16 -3.63 7.68
N LEU A 173 -7.02 -3.22 8.22
CA LEU A 173 -6.61 -3.60 9.58
C LEU A 173 -7.64 -3.19 10.62
N LYS A 174 -8.22 -1.99 10.50
CA LYS A 174 -9.27 -1.51 11.40
C LYS A 174 -10.52 -2.40 11.35
N VAL A 175 -10.99 -2.75 10.16
CA VAL A 175 -12.16 -3.64 9.98
C VAL A 175 -11.87 -5.05 10.49
N MET A 176 -10.65 -5.54 10.32
CA MET A 176 -10.21 -6.83 10.87
C MET A 176 -10.13 -6.83 12.40
N GLY A 177 -10.16 -5.66 13.05
CA GLY A 177 -9.94 -5.52 14.49
C GLY A 177 -8.47 -5.64 14.90
N GLU A 178 -7.56 -5.59 13.96
CA GLU A 178 -6.12 -5.80 14.11
C GLU A 178 -5.37 -4.48 14.39
N ILE A 179 -5.87 -3.68 15.34
CA ILE A 179 -5.37 -2.32 15.63
C ILE A 179 -5.05 -2.05 17.10
N SER A 180 -5.24 -3.03 18.01
CA SER A 180 -4.91 -2.85 19.42
C SER A 180 -3.42 -2.98 19.67
N GLY A 181 -2.89 -2.19 20.61
CA GLY A 181 -1.46 -2.10 20.89
C GLY A 181 -0.68 -1.39 19.79
N THR A 182 0.60 -1.71 19.68
CA THR A 182 1.49 -1.13 18.65
C THR A 182 1.69 -2.13 17.50
N VAL A 183 1.08 -1.85 16.36
CA VAL A 183 1.08 -2.73 15.19
C VAL A 183 1.88 -2.08 14.06
N ALA A 184 2.83 -2.83 13.47
CA ALA A 184 3.45 -2.42 12.22
C ALA A 184 2.73 -3.08 11.04
N LEU A 185 2.44 -2.30 10.01
CA LEU A 185 2.01 -2.76 8.69
C LEU A 185 3.17 -2.57 7.72
N VAL A 186 3.60 -3.64 7.08
CA VAL A 186 4.64 -3.64 6.05
C VAL A 186 3.99 -4.04 4.72
N ASP A 187 3.81 -3.06 3.85
CA ASP A 187 3.27 -3.24 2.50
C ASP A 187 4.42 -3.42 1.52
N ILE A 188 4.68 -4.66 1.12
CA ILE A 188 5.73 -4.98 0.15
C ILE A 188 5.14 -4.87 -1.26
N GLY A 189 5.32 -3.68 -1.86
CA GLY A 189 4.92 -3.39 -3.23
C GLY A 189 5.91 -3.92 -4.26
N ALA A 190 5.75 -3.51 -5.53
CA ALA A 190 6.66 -3.91 -6.60
C ALA A 190 8.02 -3.18 -6.50
N THR A 191 8.01 -1.86 -6.38
CA THR A 191 9.22 -1.02 -6.42
C THR A 191 9.71 -0.55 -5.07
N GLN A 192 8.84 -0.55 -4.06
CA GLN A 192 9.15 -0.09 -2.70
C GLN A 192 8.33 -0.86 -1.66
N THR A 193 8.78 -0.78 -0.43
CA THR A 193 8.07 -1.28 0.75
C THR A 193 7.69 -0.10 1.63
N ASN A 194 6.41 -0.01 1.98
CA ASN A 194 5.91 1.02 2.88
C ASN A 194 5.71 0.43 4.28
N LEU A 195 6.22 1.11 5.29
CA LEU A 195 6.07 0.71 6.68
C LEU A 195 5.29 1.77 7.44
N VAL A 196 4.20 1.34 8.07
CA VAL A 196 3.38 2.17 8.96
C VAL A 196 3.38 1.56 10.36
N VAL A 197 3.60 2.38 11.38
CA VAL A 197 3.38 1.97 12.77
C VAL A 197 2.12 2.65 13.28
N LEU A 198 1.19 1.82 13.76
CA LEU A 198 -0.02 2.26 14.43
C LEU A 198 0.08 1.96 15.93
N LYS A 199 -0.43 2.88 16.76
CA LYS A 199 -0.66 2.64 18.17
C LYS A 199 -2.14 2.88 18.47
N ASP A 200 -2.82 1.82 18.92
CA ASP A 200 -4.26 1.83 19.17
C ASP A 200 -5.07 2.42 18.00
N GLY A 201 -4.72 2.00 16.78
CA GLY A 201 -5.36 2.39 15.53
C GLY A 201 -5.02 3.78 15.01
N LYS A 202 -4.16 4.54 15.70
CA LYS A 202 -3.66 5.84 15.24
C LYS A 202 -2.30 5.69 14.59
N ILE A 203 -2.12 6.26 13.41
CA ILE A 203 -0.83 6.26 12.72
C ILE A 203 0.14 7.13 13.51
N ARG A 204 1.29 6.56 13.85
CA ARG A 204 2.33 7.24 14.64
C ARG A 204 3.63 7.42 13.85
N PHE A 205 3.87 6.54 12.89
CA PHE A 205 5.10 6.61 12.10
C PHE A 205 4.87 6.05 10.69
N PHE A 206 5.61 6.58 9.74
CA PHE A 206 5.63 6.12 8.35
C PHE A 206 7.04 6.17 7.79
N ARG A 207 7.43 5.14 7.03
CA ARG A 207 8.69 5.11 6.30
C ARG A 207 8.53 4.40 4.96
N VAL A 208 9.19 4.93 3.93
CA VAL A 208 9.39 4.27 2.64
C VAL A 208 10.76 3.61 2.62
N ILE A 209 10.80 2.34 2.27
CA ILE A 209 12.01 1.57 2.00
C ILE A 209 12.09 1.41 0.47
N PRO A 210 13.12 1.92 -0.20
CA PRO A 210 13.22 1.90 -1.67
C PRO A 210 13.65 0.53 -2.20
N SER A 211 12.98 -0.52 -1.74
CA SER A 211 13.16 -1.91 -2.17
C SER A 211 11.82 -2.63 -2.10
N GLY A 212 11.51 -3.43 -3.09
CA GLY A 212 10.26 -4.17 -3.20
C GLY A 212 10.40 -5.45 -4.00
N GLY A 213 9.28 -5.99 -4.47
CA GLY A 213 9.22 -7.26 -5.19
C GLY A 213 10.08 -7.33 -6.45
N ASP A 214 10.26 -6.20 -7.16
CA ASP A 214 11.07 -6.15 -8.37
C ASP A 214 12.56 -6.39 -8.07
N ALA A 215 13.08 -5.79 -6.99
CA ALA A 215 14.47 -6.01 -6.56
C ALA A 215 14.72 -7.49 -6.18
N ILE A 216 13.73 -8.14 -5.57
CA ILE A 216 13.79 -9.58 -5.28
C ILE A 216 13.85 -10.39 -6.58
N THR A 217 12.99 -10.06 -7.54
CA THR A 217 12.94 -10.73 -8.86
C THR A 217 14.25 -10.55 -9.63
N GLU A 218 14.81 -9.33 -9.62
CA GLU A 218 16.10 -9.04 -10.25
C GLU A 218 17.23 -9.85 -9.61
N THR A 219 17.27 -9.96 -8.29
CA THR A 219 18.29 -10.77 -7.59
C THR A 219 18.20 -12.25 -7.98
N ILE A 220 17.00 -12.82 -8.09
CA ILE A 220 16.80 -14.19 -8.57
C ILE A 220 17.28 -14.32 -10.01
N SER A 221 16.85 -13.41 -10.89
CA SER A 221 17.23 -13.39 -12.31
C SER A 221 18.76 -13.36 -12.48
N HIS A 222 19.45 -12.46 -11.79
CA HIS A 222 20.91 -12.34 -11.83
C HIS A 222 21.61 -13.59 -11.27
N SER A 223 21.11 -14.15 -10.18
CA SER A 223 21.72 -15.31 -9.53
C SER A 223 21.57 -16.60 -10.33
N THR A 224 20.47 -16.75 -11.07
CA THR A 224 20.11 -17.97 -11.79
C THR A 224 20.33 -17.91 -13.29
N GLY A 225 20.49 -16.70 -13.86
CA GLY A 225 20.50 -16.45 -15.30
C GLY A 225 19.14 -16.59 -16.00
N LEU A 226 18.05 -16.72 -15.24
CA LEU A 226 16.70 -16.79 -15.78
C LEU A 226 16.22 -15.41 -16.25
N SER A 227 15.26 -15.40 -17.16
CA SER A 227 14.55 -14.17 -17.52
C SER A 227 13.79 -13.59 -16.33
N TRP A 228 13.52 -12.28 -16.35
CA TRP A 228 12.78 -11.61 -15.29
C TRP A 228 11.43 -12.29 -14.99
N TRP A 229 10.69 -12.73 -16.01
CA TRP A 229 9.39 -13.39 -15.87
C TRP A 229 9.47 -14.79 -15.27
N GLU A 230 10.51 -15.54 -15.60
CA GLU A 230 10.76 -16.85 -14.97
C GLU A 230 11.13 -16.67 -13.49
N ALA A 231 11.98 -15.68 -13.18
CA ALA A 231 12.33 -15.32 -11.81
C ALA A 231 11.10 -14.85 -11.00
N GLU A 232 10.21 -14.05 -11.59
CA GLU A 232 8.97 -13.60 -10.96
C GLU A 232 8.04 -14.77 -10.58
N LYS A 233 7.92 -15.76 -11.47
CA LYS A 233 7.17 -16.99 -11.18
C LYS A 233 7.77 -17.79 -10.04
N LEU A 234 9.09 -17.90 -9.99
CA LEU A 234 9.79 -18.61 -8.92
C LEU A 234 9.68 -17.89 -7.58
N LYS A 235 9.72 -16.57 -7.56
CA LYS A 235 9.49 -15.77 -6.36
C LYS A 235 8.17 -16.13 -5.67
N SER A 236 7.12 -16.34 -6.44
CA SER A 236 5.81 -16.74 -5.93
C SER A 236 5.78 -18.13 -5.30
N ALA A 237 6.75 -19.00 -5.62
CA ALA A 237 6.85 -20.34 -5.03
C ALA A 237 7.22 -20.31 -3.54
N GLY A 238 7.88 -19.23 -3.05
CA GLY A 238 8.12 -18.95 -1.64
C GLY A 238 9.55 -19.16 -1.16
N ILE A 239 9.77 -18.75 0.09
CA ILE A 239 11.08 -18.66 0.77
C ILE A 239 11.46 -19.98 1.43
N SER A 240 10.51 -20.91 1.64
CA SER A 240 10.74 -22.12 2.42
C SER A 240 11.35 -23.26 1.60
N PRO A 241 12.41 -23.91 2.09
CA PRO A 241 13.07 -25.03 1.42
C PRO A 241 12.28 -26.35 1.46
N GLU A 242 11.11 -26.39 2.09
CA GLU A 242 10.40 -27.63 2.44
C GLU A 242 9.91 -28.48 1.26
N LYS A 243 10.10 -28.08 0.00
CA LYS A 243 9.58 -28.80 -1.17
C LYS A 243 10.57 -28.91 -2.35
N GLY A 244 11.87 -28.99 -2.12
CA GLY A 244 12.82 -29.32 -3.19
C GLY A 244 12.97 -28.24 -4.27
N GLY A 245 12.86 -26.97 -3.89
CA GLY A 245 13.18 -25.84 -4.76
C GLY A 245 14.67 -25.75 -5.05
N ASP A 246 15.03 -25.05 -6.14
CA ASP A 246 16.41 -24.73 -6.46
C ASP A 246 17.05 -23.94 -5.30
N GLU A 247 18.08 -24.50 -4.68
CA GLU A 247 18.79 -23.89 -3.55
C GLU A 247 19.32 -22.48 -3.89
N GLN A 248 19.71 -22.24 -5.13
CA GLN A 248 20.20 -20.95 -5.58
C GLN A 248 19.09 -19.91 -5.59
N VAL A 249 17.89 -20.27 -6.03
CA VAL A 249 16.70 -19.43 -5.97
C VAL A 249 16.32 -19.11 -4.52
N ILE A 250 16.29 -20.13 -3.66
CA ILE A 250 15.94 -19.95 -2.24
C ILE A 250 16.93 -19.01 -1.55
N ARG A 251 18.23 -19.16 -1.77
CA ARG A 251 19.25 -18.26 -1.21
C ARG A 251 19.10 -16.83 -1.71
N ALA A 252 18.85 -16.65 -3.02
CA ALA A 252 18.63 -15.32 -3.60
C ALA A 252 17.38 -14.64 -3.01
N LEU A 253 16.29 -15.40 -2.83
CA LEU A 253 15.08 -14.94 -2.15
C LEU A 253 15.38 -14.52 -0.71
N GLN A 254 16.02 -15.38 0.07
CA GLN A 254 16.33 -15.12 1.46
C GLN A 254 17.17 -13.86 1.62
N GLN A 255 18.27 -13.72 0.86
CA GLN A 255 19.14 -12.54 0.90
C GLN A 255 18.39 -11.23 0.58
N SER A 256 17.52 -11.26 -0.44
CA SER A 256 16.76 -10.08 -0.84
C SER A 256 15.73 -9.68 0.19
N VAL A 257 15.01 -10.65 0.77
CA VAL A 257 14.02 -10.41 1.80
C VAL A 257 14.68 -10.00 3.12
N GLU A 258 15.83 -10.58 3.47
CA GLU A 258 16.62 -10.21 4.65
C GLU A 258 17.00 -8.72 4.64
N SER A 259 17.39 -8.18 3.47
CA SER A 259 17.63 -6.75 3.32
C SER A 259 16.41 -5.88 3.66
N ILE A 260 15.20 -6.31 3.30
CA ILE A 260 13.97 -5.61 3.68
C ILE A 260 13.71 -5.74 5.19
N VAL A 261 13.94 -6.94 5.76
CA VAL A 261 13.78 -7.19 7.20
C VAL A 261 14.73 -6.31 8.03
N ASP A 262 15.97 -6.16 7.59
CA ASP A 262 16.96 -5.30 8.25
C ASP A 262 16.51 -3.83 8.27
N GLU A 263 15.98 -3.33 7.17
CA GLU A 263 15.43 -1.96 7.11
C GLU A 263 14.19 -1.80 8.02
N VAL A 264 13.34 -2.83 8.11
CA VAL A 264 12.20 -2.87 9.04
C VAL A 264 12.69 -2.85 10.48
N TYR A 265 13.69 -3.66 10.81
CA TYR A 265 14.30 -3.72 12.14
C TYR A 265 14.89 -2.35 12.56
N GLN A 266 15.69 -1.73 11.69
CA GLN A 266 16.23 -0.40 11.93
C GLN A 266 15.13 0.65 12.14
N THR A 267 14.04 0.52 11.38
CA THR A 267 12.88 1.41 11.50
C THR A 267 12.21 1.29 12.88
N PHE A 268 12.10 0.07 13.42
CA PHE A 268 11.54 -0.13 14.75
C PHE A 268 12.41 0.49 15.85
N HIS A 269 13.71 0.39 15.74
CA HIS A 269 14.64 1.07 16.67
C HIS A 269 14.49 2.59 16.60
N PHE A 270 14.42 3.14 15.38
CA PHE A 270 14.23 4.57 15.20
C PHE A 270 12.87 5.04 15.79
N TYR A 271 11.77 4.31 15.49
CA TYR A 271 10.45 4.59 16.03
C TYR A 271 10.45 4.60 17.57
N THR A 272 11.02 3.57 18.19
CA THR A 272 11.06 3.43 19.65
C THR A 272 11.86 4.56 20.29
N ALA A 273 13.00 4.93 19.71
CA ALA A 273 13.85 6.01 20.20
C ALA A 273 13.18 7.39 20.07
N GLU A 274 12.48 7.62 18.96
CA GLU A 274 11.83 8.90 18.67
C GLU A 274 10.55 9.10 19.48
N ARG A 275 9.68 8.07 19.51
CA ARG A 275 8.35 8.19 20.12
C ARG A 275 8.33 7.97 21.62
N ARG A 276 9.26 7.17 22.14
CA ARG A 276 9.31 6.77 23.56
C ARG A 276 7.99 6.17 24.08
N GLU A 277 7.21 5.57 23.18
CA GLU A 277 5.88 5.01 23.44
C GLU A 277 5.88 3.48 23.59
N GLY A 278 7.06 2.87 23.67
CA GLY A 278 7.24 1.41 23.65
C GLY A 278 7.61 0.88 22.27
N GLY A 279 7.87 -0.41 22.18
CA GLY A 279 8.22 -1.10 20.92
C GLY A 279 6.98 -1.49 20.11
N VAL A 280 7.24 -2.15 18.99
CA VAL A 280 6.21 -2.77 18.14
C VAL A 280 5.85 -4.13 18.73
N ASP A 281 4.55 -4.41 18.93
CA ASP A 281 4.07 -5.67 19.51
C ASP A 281 3.95 -6.78 18.46
N ARG A 282 3.58 -6.43 17.23
CA ARG A 282 3.37 -7.39 16.14
C ARG A 282 3.46 -6.74 14.77
N LEU A 283 3.66 -7.57 13.76
CA LEU A 283 3.82 -7.19 12.37
C LEU A 283 2.72 -7.80 11.49
N VAL A 284 2.17 -7.02 10.59
CA VAL A 284 1.29 -7.48 9.52
C VAL A 284 1.94 -7.17 8.17
N ILE A 285 2.12 -8.19 7.33
CA ILE A 285 2.68 -8.06 5.99
C ILE A 285 1.54 -7.98 4.98
N SER A 286 1.62 -7.06 4.04
CA SER A 286 0.64 -6.84 2.98
C SER A 286 1.31 -6.64 1.62
N GLY A 287 0.52 -6.33 0.61
CA GLY A 287 0.98 -6.14 -0.77
C GLY A 287 1.22 -7.44 -1.53
N GLY A 288 1.75 -7.29 -2.74
CA GLY A 288 2.11 -8.44 -3.58
C GLY A 288 3.21 -9.32 -2.98
N GLY A 289 4.15 -8.71 -2.26
CA GLY A 289 5.21 -9.41 -1.54
C GLY A 289 4.69 -10.31 -0.42
N GLY A 290 3.57 -9.97 0.21
CA GLY A 290 2.91 -10.81 1.20
C GLY A 290 2.43 -12.16 0.68
N MET A 291 2.36 -12.35 -0.64
CA MET A 291 1.99 -13.62 -1.26
C MET A 291 3.13 -14.64 -1.33
N MET A 292 4.37 -14.25 -1.04
CA MET A 292 5.50 -15.18 -0.98
C MET A 292 5.29 -16.17 0.18
N LYS A 293 5.19 -17.46 -0.12
CA LYS A 293 4.96 -18.50 0.90
C LYS A 293 6.08 -18.50 1.94
N GLY A 294 5.71 -18.46 3.23
CA GLY A 294 6.65 -18.50 4.34
C GLY A 294 7.30 -17.16 4.68
N ILE A 295 6.88 -16.05 4.05
CA ILE A 295 7.42 -14.73 4.35
C ILE A 295 7.13 -14.29 5.79
N ASP A 296 5.96 -14.59 6.29
CA ASP A 296 5.55 -14.33 7.67
C ASP A 296 6.47 -15.03 8.68
N LYS A 297 6.74 -16.30 8.45
CA LYS A 297 7.65 -17.06 9.29
C LYS A 297 9.08 -16.53 9.19
N PHE A 298 9.54 -16.17 7.99
CA PHE A 298 10.87 -15.61 7.79
C PHE A 298 11.07 -14.30 8.56
N PHE A 299 10.10 -13.39 8.50
CA PHE A 299 10.12 -12.15 9.29
C PHE A 299 10.04 -12.45 10.79
N GLN A 300 9.18 -13.37 11.21
CA GLN A 300 9.05 -13.76 12.61
C GLN A 300 10.34 -14.31 13.19
N ASP A 301 11.03 -15.19 12.46
CA ASP A 301 12.26 -15.84 12.91
C ASP A 301 13.42 -14.83 13.07
N ILE A 302 13.51 -13.82 12.20
CA ILE A 302 14.57 -12.79 12.29
C ILE A 302 14.22 -11.70 13.32
N LEU A 303 12.99 -11.20 13.31
CA LEU A 303 12.59 -10.09 14.18
C LEU A 303 12.23 -10.53 15.60
N GLY A 304 11.98 -11.83 15.83
CA GLY A 304 11.57 -12.36 17.13
C GLY A 304 10.19 -11.89 17.59
N MET A 305 9.31 -11.50 16.66
CA MET A 305 7.96 -10.99 16.98
C MET A 305 6.88 -11.67 16.17
N ALA A 306 5.65 -11.69 16.71
CA ALA A 306 4.49 -12.24 16.04
C ALA A 306 4.27 -11.53 14.69
N THR A 307 4.30 -12.29 13.60
CA THR A 307 4.14 -11.80 12.23
C THR A 307 3.08 -12.60 11.51
N GLN A 308 2.19 -11.91 10.78
CA GLN A 308 1.15 -12.54 9.97
C GLN A 308 1.00 -11.84 8.63
N VAL A 309 0.56 -12.57 7.62
CA VAL A 309 0.12 -11.97 6.35
C VAL A 309 -1.31 -11.44 6.50
N MET A 310 -1.58 -10.28 5.93
CA MET A 310 -2.92 -9.68 5.93
C MET A 310 -3.92 -10.60 5.21
N ASP A 311 -4.95 -11.03 5.93
CA ASP A 311 -6.10 -11.73 5.38
C ASP A 311 -7.39 -10.94 5.67
N PRO A 312 -7.78 -10.01 4.78
CA PRO A 312 -8.98 -9.21 5.01
C PRO A 312 -10.27 -10.03 4.97
N PHE A 313 -10.27 -11.16 4.29
CA PHE A 313 -11.45 -12.00 4.13
C PHE A 313 -11.78 -12.87 5.35
N ALA A 314 -10.88 -12.96 6.33
CA ALA A 314 -11.19 -13.55 7.63
C ALA A 314 -12.36 -12.84 8.35
N LYS A 315 -12.62 -11.56 8.03
CA LYS A 315 -13.68 -10.75 8.66
C LYS A 315 -14.65 -10.10 7.69
N ILE A 316 -14.30 -10.02 6.40
CA ILE A 316 -15.10 -9.34 5.38
C ILE A 316 -15.89 -10.37 4.60
N GLN A 317 -17.20 -10.19 4.54
CA GLN A 317 -18.09 -11.11 3.85
C GLN A 317 -17.97 -11.00 2.33
N ILE A 318 -18.11 -12.14 1.65
CA ILE A 318 -18.12 -12.24 0.20
C ILE A 318 -19.54 -12.66 -0.24
N SER A 319 -20.13 -11.89 -1.15
CA SER A 319 -21.43 -12.22 -1.73
C SER A 319 -21.33 -13.51 -2.57
N GLY A 320 -22.33 -14.39 -2.48
CA GLY A 320 -22.40 -15.58 -3.34
C GLY A 320 -22.50 -15.28 -4.85
N LYS A 321 -22.55 -13.99 -5.25
CA LYS A 321 -22.52 -13.56 -6.66
C LYS A 321 -21.12 -13.29 -7.19
N VAL A 322 -20.12 -13.27 -6.30
CA VAL A 322 -18.72 -13.01 -6.67
C VAL A 322 -18.23 -14.18 -7.51
N ARG A 323 -17.63 -13.86 -8.66
CA ARG A 323 -16.97 -14.86 -9.50
C ARG A 323 -15.60 -15.17 -8.96
N ASP A 324 -15.23 -16.45 -8.96
CA ASP A 324 -13.92 -16.95 -8.53
C ASP A 324 -13.51 -16.42 -7.11
N PRO A 325 -14.37 -16.64 -6.09
CA PRO A 325 -14.11 -16.12 -4.76
C PRO A 325 -12.87 -16.75 -4.10
N GLU A 326 -12.57 -18.00 -4.40
CA GLU A 326 -11.41 -18.72 -3.87
C GLU A 326 -10.11 -18.05 -4.33
N ARG A 327 -10.02 -17.68 -5.60
CA ARG A 327 -8.88 -16.93 -6.13
C ARG A 327 -8.73 -15.57 -5.46
N MET A 328 -9.84 -14.84 -5.28
CA MET A 328 -9.82 -13.55 -4.58
C MET A 328 -9.30 -13.69 -3.15
N VAL A 329 -9.79 -14.69 -2.42
CA VAL A 329 -9.34 -14.98 -1.04
C VAL A 329 -7.85 -15.33 -1.01
N SER A 330 -7.39 -16.19 -1.92
CA SER A 330 -5.97 -16.55 -1.99
C SER A 330 -5.05 -15.36 -2.29
N TRP A 331 -5.60 -14.26 -2.83
CA TRP A 331 -4.89 -13.01 -3.13
C TRP A 331 -5.21 -11.89 -2.12
N GLY A 332 -5.66 -12.23 -0.93
CA GLY A 332 -6.13 -11.31 0.10
C GLY A 332 -5.19 -10.14 0.37
N SER A 333 -3.89 -10.43 0.62
CA SER A 333 -2.90 -9.38 0.88
C SER A 333 -2.68 -8.46 -0.33
N ARG A 334 -2.76 -8.99 -1.56
CA ARG A 334 -2.57 -8.23 -2.80
C ARG A 334 -3.76 -7.34 -3.16
N VAL A 335 -4.99 -7.74 -2.82
CA VAL A 335 -6.19 -6.95 -3.08
C VAL A 335 -6.58 -6.05 -1.91
N SER A 336 -5.83 -6.08 -0.83
CA SER A 336 -6.09 -5.33 0.41
C SER A 336 -6.19 -3.82 0.20
N THR A 337 -5.38 -3.25 -0.72
CA THR A 337 -5.47 -1.83 -1.10
C THR A 337 -6.83 -1.51 -1.73
N ALA A 338 -7.22 -2.22 -2.80
CA ALA A 338 -8.49 -1.98 -3.47
C ALA A 338 -9.68 -2.18 -2.53
N LEU A 339 -9.59 -3.18 -1.65
CA LEU A 339 -10.61 -3.41 -0.63
C LEU A 339 -10.62 -2.30 0.42
N GLY A 340 -9.46 -1.91 0.95
CA GLY A 340 -9.32 -0.87 1.96
C GLY A 340 -9.84 0.49 1.51
N LEU A 341 -9.68 0.84 0.22
CA LEU A 341 -10.26 2.04 -0.39
C LEU A 341 -11.78 2.10 -0.25
N THR A 342 -12.46 0.96 -0.18
CA THR A 342 -13.92 0.91 0.00
C THR A 342 -14.33 1.05 1.47
N LEU A 343 -13.38 1.01 2.39
CA LEU A 343 -13.56 1.01 3.84
C LEU A 343 -13.11 2.33 4.51
N LEU A 344 -12.74 3.33 3.72
CA LEU A 344 -12.36 4.66 4.24
C LEU A 344 -13.53 5.31 4.99
N GLU A 345 -13.27 5.89 6.16
CA GLU A 345 -14.23 6.57 7.04
C GLU A 345 -14.46 8.04 6.67
#